data_cccd1e042f84910662506bbd7380d7f6
#
_entry.id   cccd1e042f84910662506bbd7380d7f6
#
_cell.length_a   1.000
_cell.length_b   1.000
_cell.length_c   1.000
_cell.angle_alpha   90.00
_cell.angle_beta   90.00
_cell.angle_gamma   90.00
#
_symmetry.space_group_name_H-M   'P 1'
#
loop_
_entity.id
_entity.type
_entity.pdbx_description
1 polymer ?
#
loop_
_entity_poly.entity_id
_entity_poly.type
_entity_poly.pdbx_seq_one_letter_code
_entity_poly.pdbx_strand_id
1 'polypeptide(L)'
;MTTLEELLRAHDRLTVVHVERWVARGLLRPSADGEHWVFEPVDVARAELLAELTDQMGFDDEAVETVVDLIDQVHTLRRQLHQLGRAIGRQSPETREAIAVALKNVRDR
;
A
#
# COMPACT_ATOMS: atom_id res chain seq x y z
N MET A 1 5.95 -15.56 -8.05
CA MET A 1 5.19 -14.48 -8.68
C MET A 1 3.85 -15.02 -9.16
N THR A 2 2.83 -14.19 -9.16
CA THR A 2 1.45 -14.61 -9.46
C THR A 2 1.08 -14.17 -10.88
N THR A 3 0.56 -15.11 -11.68
CA THR A 3 0.01 -14.79 -13.01
C THR A 3 -1.39 -14.24 -12.87
N LEU A 4 -1.90 -13.60 -13.93
CA LEU A 4 -3.29 -13.12 -13.98
C LEU A 4 -4.28 -14.26 -13.74
N GLU A 5 -4.04 -15.42 -14.36
CA GLU A 5 -4.93 -16.59 -14.20
C GLU A 5 -4.96 -17.07 -12.75
N GLU A 6 -3.79 -17.13 -12.09
CA GLU A 6 -3.70 -17.51 -10.69
C GLU A 6 -4.42 -16.51 -9.79
N LEU A 7 -4.24 -15.20 -10.07
CA LEU A 7 -4.90 -14.14 -9.32
C LEU A 7 -6.42 -14.25 -9.42
N LEU A 8 -6.95 -14.42 -10.63
CA LEU A 8 -8.40 -14.55 -10.87
C LEU A 8 -8.95 -15.82 -10.24
N ARG A 9 -8.17 -16.90 -10.26
CA ARG A 9 -8.60 -18.19 -9.68
C ARG A 9 -8.68 -18.12 -8.15
N ALA A 10 -7.81 -17.34 -7.53
CA ALA A 10 -7.78 -17.19 -6.08
C ALA A 10 -8.86 -16.25 -5.54
N HIS A 11 -9.47 -15.44 -6.39
CA HIS A 11 -10.45 -14.41 -5.99
C HIS A 11 -11.68 -14.45 -6.89
N ASP A 12 -12.75 -15.07 -6.42
CA ASP A 12 -13.98 -15.29 -7.20
C ASP A 12 -14.62 -13.99 -7.71
N ARG A 13 -14.39 -12.89 -7.01
CA ARG A 13 -15.02 -11.61 -7.34
C ARG A 13 -14.20 -10.76 -8.30
N LEU A 14 -12.94 -11.13 -8.54
CA LEU A 14 -12.11 -10.44 -9.51
C LEU A 14 -12.43 -10.88 -10.93
N THR A 15 -12.50 -9.91 -11.83
CA THR A 15 -12.66 -10.17 -13.26
C THR A 15 -11.48 -9.56 -14.03
N VAL A 16 -11.26 -10.06 -15.25
CA VAL A 16 -10.24 -9.51 -16.14
C VAL A 16 -10.48 -8.01 -16.37
N VAL A 17 -11.74 -7.62 -16.52
CA VAL A 17 -12.11 -6.22 -16.75
C VAL A 17 -11.69 -5.32 -15.59
N HIS A 18 -11.89 -5.78 -14.35
CA HIS A 18 -11.45 -5.06 -13.16
C HIS A 18 -9.94 -4.86 -13.15
N VAL A 19 -9.20 -5.95 -13.37
CA VAL A 19 -7.72 -5.91 -13.34
C VAL A 19 -7.17 -5.00 -14.45
N GLU A 20 -7.70 -5.13 -15.66
CA GLU A 20 -7.29 -4.28 -16.78
C GLU A 20 -7.53 -2.79 -16.50
N ARG A 21 -8.68 -2.47 -15.91
CA ARG A 21 -9.02 -1.09 -15.52
C ARG A 21 -8.05 -0.55 -14.49
N TRP A 22 -7.74 -1.34 -13.47
CA TRP A 22 -6.83 -0.92 -12.40
C TRP A 22 -5.40 -0.75 -12.90
N VAL A 23 -4.96 -1.62 -13.81
CA VAL A 23 -3.64 -1.46 -14.44
C VAL A 23 -3.61 -0.19 -15.29
N ALA A 24 -4.68 0.04 -16.08
CA ALA A 24 -4.77 1.24 -16.92
C ALA A 24 -4.73 2.53 -16.09
N ARG A 25 -5.25 2.50 -14.86
CA ARG A 25 -5.26 3.65 -13.95
C ARG A 25 -4.02 3.75 -13.07
N GLY A 26 -3.09 2.81 -13.23
CA GLY A 26 -1.86 2.79 -12.42
C GLY A 26 -2.05 2.31 -10.99
N LEU A 27 -3.21 1.74 -10.66
CA LEU A 27 -3.48 1.20 -9.33
C LEU A 27 -2.83 -0.15 -9.10
N LEU A 28 -2.58 -0.90 -10.16
CA LEU A 28 -1.79 -2.12 -10.17
C LEU A 28 -0.65 -1.93 -11.16
N ARG A 29 0.52 -2.43 -10.83
CA ARG A 29 1.72 -2.27 -11.66
C ARG A 29 2.41 -3.62 -11.87
N PRO A 30 1.78 -4.56 -12.60
CA PRO A 30 2.40 -5.83 -12.89
C PRO A 30 3.60 -5.65 -13.81
N SER A 31 4.51 -6.60 -13.74
CA SER A 31 5.60 -6.70 -14.70
C SER A 31 5.11 -7.46 -15.92
N ALA A 32 5.68 -7.17 -17.07
CA ALA A 32 5.40 -7.90 -18.30
C ALA A 32 6.41 -9.06 -18.44
N ASP A 33 5.89 -10.25 -18.70
CA ASP A 33 6.69 -11.42 -19.06
C ASP A 33 6.17 -11.93 -20.41
N GLY A 34 6.78 -11.40 -21.48
CA GLY A 34 6.25 -11.60 -22.83
C GLY A 34 4.93 -10.86 -23.00
N GLU A 35 3.86 -11.58 -23.33
CA GLU A 35 2.52 -11.04 -23.48
C GLU A 35 1.69 -11.17 -22.20
N HIS A 36 2.29 -11.68 -21.12
CA HIS A 36 1.59 -11.98 -19.88
C HIS A 36 2.03 -11.05 -18.76
N TRP A 37 1.07 -10.70 -17.90
CA TRP A 37 1.34 -9.96 -16.68
C TRP A 37 1.75 -10.90 -15.55
N VAL A 38 2.71 -10.45 -14.76
CA VAL A 38 3.16 -11.14 -13.54
C VAL A 38 3.04 -10.17 -12.38
N PHE A 39 2.37 -10.61 -11.32
CA PHE A 39 2.06 -9.77 -10.16
C PHE A 39 2.98 -10.11 -8.99
N GLU A 40 3.61 -9.08 -8.43
CA GLU A 40 4.37 -9.18 -7.19
C GLU A 40 3.41 -9.34 -6.01
N PRO A 41 3.88 -9.86 -4.86
CA PRO A 41 3.01 -9.98 -3.67
C PRO A 41 2.33 -8.66 -3.26
N VAL A 42 2.99 -7.53 -3.44
CA VAL A 42 2.41 -6.22 -3.15
C VAL A 42 1.23 -5.91 -4.07
N ASP A 43 1.31 -6.29 -5.34
CA ASP A 43 0.22 -6.10 -6.29
C ASP A 43 -0.95 -7.04 -5.99
N VAL A 44 -0.66 -8.26 -5.56
CA VAL A 44 -1.71 -9.21 -5.16
C VAL A 44 -2.50 -8.66 -3.97
N ALA A 45 -1.80 -8.18 -2.95
CA ALA A 45 -2.44 -7.57 -1.78
C ALA A 45 -3.26 -6.34 -2.17
N ARG A 46 -2.74 -5.54 -3.10
CA ARG A 46 -3.43 -4.36 -3.60
C ARG A 46 -4.69 -4.74 -4.38
N ALA A 47 -4.63 -5.77 -5.21
CA ALA A 47 -5.79 -6.28 -5.97
C ALA A 47 -6.89 -6.79 -5.04
N GLU A 48 -6.52 -7.48 -3.97
CA GLU A 48 -7.46 -7.92 -2.95
C GLU A 48 -8.19 -6.74 -2.30
N LEU A 49 -7.44 -5.71 -1.93
CA LEU A 49 -8.00 -4.50 -1.35
C LEU A 49 -8.95 -3.80 -2.33
N LEU A 50 -8.55 -3.65 -3.58
CA LEU A 50 -9.37 -3.01 -4.60
C LEU A 50 -10.67 -3.77 -4.83
N ALA A 51 -10.61 -5.10 -4.85
CA ALA A 51 -11.80 -5.95 -4.97
C ALA A 51 -12.74 -5.76 -3.78
N GLU A 52 -12.20 -5.70 -2.58
CA GLU A 52 -12.98 -5.49 -1.36
C GLU A 52 -13.68 -4.14 -1.37
N LEU A 53 -12.96 -3.08 -1.72
CA LEU A 53 -13.53 -1.73 -1.79
C LEU A 53 -14.65 -1.64 -2.83
N THR A 54 -14.46 -2.29 -3.99
CA THR A 54 -15.42 -2.24 -5.08
C THR A 54 -16.65 -3.10 -4.78
N ASP A 55 -16.46 -4.35 -4.38
CA ASP A 55 -17.56 -5.32 -4.21
C ASP A 55 -18.25 -5.20 -2.87
N GLN A 56 -17.49 -5.15 -1.78
CA GLN A 56 -18.06 -5.19 -0.44
C GLN A 56 -18.52 -3.83 0.05
N MET A 57 -17.76 -2.79 -0.29
CA MET A 57 -18.05 -1.44 0.17
C MET A 57 -18.77 -0.59 -0.88
N GLY A 58 -18.89 -1.09 -2.11
CA GLY A 58 -19.61 -0.41 -3.18
C GLY A 58 -18.97 0.87 -3.65
N PHE A 59 -17.67 1.03 -3.48
CA PHE A 59 -16.96 2.23 -3.91
C PHE A 59 -16.89 2.28 -5.44
N ASP A 60 -17.15 3.45 -6.02
CA ASP A 60 -16.90 3.68 -7.44
C ASP A 60 -15.40 3.90 -7.70
N ASP A 61 -15.02 4.03 -8.97
CA ASP A 61 -13.63 4.15 -9.38
C ASP A 61 -12.94 5.36 -8.75
N GLU A 62 -13.63 6.49 -8.66
CA GLU A 62 -13.07 7.70 -8.07
C GLU A 62 -12.80 7.52 -6.57
N ALA A 63 -13.75 6.93 -5.87
CA ALA A 63 -13.60 6.64 -4.44
C ALA A 63 -12.46 5.65 -4.20
N VAL A 64 -12.33 4.61 -5.04
CA VAL A 64 -11.25 3.63 -4.96
C VAL A 64 -9.89 4.31 -5.14
N GLU A 65 -9.75 5.18 -6.14
CA GLU A 65 -8.51 5.91 -6.37
C GLU A 65 -8.14 6.79 -5.17
N THR A 66 -9.12 7.48 -4.59
CA THR A 66 -8.90 8.33 -3.42
C THR A 66 -8.40 7.51 -2.22
N VAL A 67 -9.04 6.37 -1.95
CA VAL A 67 -8.65 5.51 -0.82
C VAL A 67 -7.25 4.96 -1.02
N VAL A 68 -6.93 4.48 -2.23
CA VAL A 68 -5.60 3.94 -2.55
C VAL A 68 -4.54 5.02 -2.39
N ASP A 69 -4.81 6.23 -2.85
CA ASP A 69 -3.89 7.36 -2.70
C ASP A 69 -3.60 7.67 -1.24
N LEU A 70 -4.64 7.68 -0.40
CA LEU A 70 -4.50 7.88 1.04
C LEU A 70 -3.70 6.75 1.71
N ILE A 71 -3.93 5.51 1.31
CA ILE A 71 -3.19 4.36 1.81
C ILE A 71 -1.71 4.48 1.43
N ASP A 72 -1.42 4.88 0.21
CA ASP A 72 -0.04 5.10 -0.24
C ASP A 72 0.65 6.20 0.58
N GLN A 73 -0.07 7.26 0.92
CA GLN A 73 0.44 8.32 1.79
C GLN A 73 0.73 7.78 3.20
N VAL A 74 -0.14 6.95 3.75
CA VAL A 74 0.08 6.32 5.05
C VAL A 74 1.34 5.46 5.03
N HIS A 75 1.53 4.64 4.00
CA HIS A 75 2.73 3.81 3.86
C HIS A 75 4.00 4.66 3.76
N THR A 76 3.94 5.74 3.00
CA THR A 76 5.08 6.67 2.86
C THR A 76 5.44 7.29 4.22
N LEU A 77 4.43 7.77 4.95
CA LEU A 77 4.63 8.38 6.27
C LEU A 77 5.19 7.37 7.27
N ARG A 78 4.69 6.14 7.28
CA ARG A 78 5.21 5.07 8.14
C ARG A 78 6.67 4.78 7.84
N ARG A 79 7.04 4.73 6.56
CA ARG A 79 8.42 4.51 6.16
C ARG A 79 9.32 5.64 6.61
N GLN A 80 8.87 6.90 6.46
CA GLN A 80 9.60 8.07 6.91
C GLN A 80 9.79 8.07 8.43
N LEU A 81 8.75 7.72 9.19
CA LEU A 81 8.83 7.60 10.64
C LEU A 81 9.83 6.51 11.04
N HIS A 82 9.83 5.39 10.35
CA HIS A 82 10.78 4.31 10.62
C HIS A 82 12.23 4.76 10.37
N GLN A 83 12.46 5.47 9.26
CA GLN A 83 13.78 6.03 8.94
C GLN A 83 14.23 7.03 9.99
N LEU A 84 13.34 7.92 10.42
CA LEU A 84 13.61 8.89 11.47
C LEU A 84 13.94 8.18 12.78
N GLY A 85 13.18 7.17 13.17
CA GLY A 85 13.44 6.37 14.37
C GLY A 85 14.80 5.70 14.34
N ARG A 86 15.20 5.18 13.18
CA ARG A 86 16.53 4.58 13.02
C ARG A 86 17.65 5.62 13.17
N ALA A 87 17.45 6.81 12.61
CA ALA A 87 18.42 7.91 12.76
C ALA A 87 18.56 8.33 14.22
N ILE A 88 17.44 8.43 14.94
CA ILE A 88 17.44 8.74 16.37
C ILE A 88 18.17 7.65 17.15
N GLY A 89 17.95 6.39 16.81
CA GLY A 89 18.60 5.25 17.45
C GLY A 89 20.11 5.23 17.34
N ARG A 90 20.68 5.97 16.36
CA ARG A 90 22.13 6.11 16.15
C ARG A 90 22.75 7.24 16.97
N GLN A 91 21.91 8.04 17.65
CA GLN A 91 22.40 9.14 18.45
C GLN A 91 22.92 8.66 19.82
N SER A 92 23.64 9.54 20.51
CA SER A 92 24.14 9.23 21.86
C SER A 92 22.97 8.99 22.83
N PRO A 93 23.19 8.25 23.94
CA PRO A 93 22.16 8.07 24.94
C PRO A 93 21.58 9.37 25.49
N GLU A 94 22.41 10.39 25.67
CA GLU A 94 21.99 11.70 26.14
C GLU A 94 21.05 12.38 25.14
N THR A 95 21.41 12.32 23.86
CA THR A 95 20.58 12.92 22.79
C THR A 95 19.24 12.18 22.68
N ARG A 96 19.27 10.84 22.72
CA ARG A 96 18.03 10.03 22.67
C ARG A 96 17.10 10.35 23.83
N GLU A 97 17.64 10.50 25.02
CA GLU A 97 16.86 10.85 26.21
C GLU A 97 16.23 12.25 26.05
N ALA A 98 17.00 13.21 25.58
CA ALA A 98 16.50 14.57 25.32
C ALA A 98 15.32 14.56 24.31
N ILE A 99 15.45 13.77 23.27
CA ILE A 99 14.39 13.64 22.25
C ILE A 99 13.14 12.96 22.88
N ALA A 100 13.33 11.91 23.69
CA ALA A 100 12.23 11.21 24.35
C ALA A 100 11.45 12.15 25.28
N VAL A 101 12.14 12.97 26.04
CA VAL A 101 11.53 13.98 26.93
C VAL A 101 10.75 14.99 26.10
N ALA A 102 11.35 15.50 25.01
CA ALA A 102 10.71 16.49 24.15
C ALA A 102 9.43 15.93 23.51
N LEU A 103 9.45 14.66 23.05
CA LEU A 103 8.29 13.98 22.47
C LEU A 103 7.17 13.83 23.49
N LYS A 104 7.51 13.45 24.71
CA LYS A 104 6.53 13.33 25.80
C LYS A 104 5.84 14.67 26.07
N ASN A 105 6.62 15.76 26.11
CA ASN A 105 6.09 17.09 26.35
C ASN A 105 5.13 17.54 25.25
N VAL A 106 5.43 17.22 24.00
CA VAL A 106 4.53 17.52 22.86
C VAL A 106 3.24 16.70 22.96
N ARG A 107 3.36 15.41 23.28
CA ARG A 107 2.21 14.50 23.39
C ARG A 107 1.27 14.90 24.51
N ASP A 108 1.82 15.42 25.62
CA ASP A 108 1.05 15.79 26.81
C ASP A 108 0.37 17.17 26.69
N ARG A 109 0.52 17.84 25.55
CA ARG A 109 -0.18 19.09 25.22
C ARG A 109 -1.56 18.77 24.61
#